data_1b84195bfb62d60082a65c585f6b461f
#
_entry.id   1b84195bfb62d60082a65c585f6b461f
#
_cell.length_a   1.000
_cell.length_b   1.000
_cell.length_c   1.000
_cell.angle_alpha   90.00
_cell.angle_beta   90.00
_cell.angle_gamma   90.00
#
_symmetry.space_group_name_H-M   'P 1'
#
loop_
_entity.id
_entity.type
_entity.pdbx_description
1 polymer ?
#
loop_
_entity_poly.entity_id
_entity_poly.type
_entity_poly.pdbx_seq_one_letter_code
_entity_poly.pdbx_strand_id
1 'polypeptide(L)'
;MNLPLDTVDPKGLVEYSVVFSDRSLNHMSAKFVDAMQDMLGILRGTYNAHSAAIIPGGGSFAMESVARQFANDAKTLVLRNGFFSYRWTQIIETGKITDQHKVLKAKQVSTEAGAPTFEPMDIKDATAAIVEYEPDMVFAPHVETASGILISDDYITQLAEATHKVGGVFVLDCVASGTLWVDMKKTGVDVLISAPQKGWSGSPAAGYVLFSENGRKAMENTQTSSFAMDLKKWTAIADGYVDGGAGYHATMATDTLLHNLELMKEAQEIGLETLRAKQEELGGKVRELFAERGYASVAAPGCEAPSVVVVNAKDPQKNYVAAFKEAGLQIAGGVPLMIDEPEGLATFRIGLFGLDKWADVDAAVQRLADALDKIE
;
A
#
# COMPACT_ATOMS: atom_id res chain seq x y z
N MET A 1 29.93 20.72 18.49
CA MET A 1 29.58 19.34 18.06
C MET A 1 29.43 18.51 19.32
N ASN A 2 28.22 17.99 19.59
CA ASN A 2 27.99 17.13 20.76
C ASN A 2 28.35 15.68 20.38
N LEU A 3 29.41 15.17 20.96
CA LEU A 3 29.93 13.81 20.73
C LEU A 3 30.36 13.22 22.07
N PRO A 4 30.05 11.95 22.36
CA PRO A 4 29.14 11.07 21.61
C PRO A 4 27.67 11.52 21.73
N LEU A 5 26.77 10.94 20.95
CA LEU A 5 25.32 11.05 21.13
C LEU A 5 24.87 9.90 22.04
N ASP A 6 24.70 10.16 23.30
CA ASP A 6 24.38 9.15 24.32
C ASP A 6 23.06 8.41 24.09
N THR A 7 22.20 8.96 23.22
CA THR A 7 20.87 8.38 22.91
C THR A 7 20.87 7.41 21.74
N VAL A 8 21.95 7.29 20.97
CA VAL A 8 22.00 6.40 19.80
C VAL A 8 22.00 4.94 20.23
N ASP A 9 22.92 4.54 21.14
CA ASP A 9 22.88 3.23 21.78
C ASP A 9 22.70 3.41 23.30
N PRO A 10 21.53 3.02 23.88
CA PRO A 10 21.25 3.19 25.30
C PRO A 10 22.14 2.31 26.22
N LYS A 11 22.84 1.33 25.68
CA LYS A 11 23.82 0.52 26.43
C LYS A 11 25.23 1.08 26.39
N GLY A 12 25.41 2.25 25.74
CA GLY A 12 26.68 2.96 25.69
C GLY A 12 27.78 2.28 24.87
N LEU A 13 27.39 1.42 23.92
CA LEU A 13 28.37 0.83 22.99
C LEU A 13 28.85 1.88 22.01
N VAL A 14 30.18 2.03 21.92
CA VAL A 14 30.79 2.95 20.96
C VAL A 14 30.85 2.26 19.59
N GLU A 15 30.44 2.99 18.55
CA GLU A 15 30.29 2.43 17.20
C GLU A 15 31.66 2.32 16.48
N TYR A 16 32.09 1.11 16.23
CA TYR A 16 33.29 0.76 15.46
C TYR A 16 32.99 -0.30 14.37
N SER A 17 31.70 -0.58 14.10
CA SER A 17 31.37 -1.45 12.99
C SER A 17 31.66 -0.78 11.64
N VAL A 18 31.68 -1.57 10.57
CA VAL A 18 31.97 -1.08 9.21
C VAL A 18 30.70 -0.64 8.46
N VAL A 19 29.54 -0.71 9.10
CA VAL A 19 28.23 -0.46 8.46
C VAL A 19 27.62 0.87 8.93
N PHE A 20 27.74 1.19 10.20
CA PHE A 20 27.14 2.37 10.84
C PHE A 20 28.19 3.30 11.45
N SER A 21 27.81 4.54 11.68
CA SER A 21 28.58 5.54 12.41
C SER A 21 27.91 5.82 13.76
N ASP A 22 28.56 6.65 14.57
CA ASP A 22 28.10 7.10 15.89
C ASP A 22 26.79 7.94 15.86
N ARG A 23 26.18 8.12 14.66
CA ARG A 23 24.96 8.91 14.46
C ARG A 23 23.71 8.10 14.16
N SER A 24 23.87 6.81 13.88
CA SER A 24 22.79 5.91 13.51
C SER A 24 22.78 4.66 14.36
N LEU A 25 21.62 4.18 14.75
CA LEU A 25 21.46 2.96 15.53
C LEU A 25 21.93 1.75 14.72
N ASN A 26 22.86 0.98 15.29
CA ASN A 26 23.36 -0.23 14.65
C ASN A 26 22.24 -1.30 14.60
N HIS A 27 22.13 -2.00 13.47
CA HIS A 27 21.16 -3.07 13.26
C HIS A 27 21.34 -4.26 14.23
N MET A 28 22.51 -4.41 14.84
CA MET A 28 22.81 -5.43 15.88
C MET A 28 22.57 -4.91 17.30
N SER A 29 22.26 -3.64 17.48
CA SER A 29 21.93 -3.09 18.80
C SER A 29 20.73 -3.82 19.40
N ALA A 30 20.79 -4.14 20.69
CA ALA A 30 19.65 -4.76 21.37
C ALA A 30 18.36 -3.93 21.23
N LYS A 31 18.46 -2.60 21.29
CA LYS A 31 17.33 -1.70 21.04
C LYS A 31 16.69 -1.91 19.66
N PHE A 32 17.51 -2.12 18.62
CA PHE A 32 17.00 -2.35 17.28
C PHE A 32 16.46 -3.77 17.09
N VAL A 33 17.07 -4.76 17.74
CA VAL A 33 16.53 -6.15 17.77
C VAL A 33 15.14 -6.14 18.40
N ASP A 34 14.98 -5.53 19.58
CA ASP A 34 13.69 -5.42 20.26
C ASP A 34 12.66 -4.67 19.37
N ALA A 35 13.10 -3.58 18.71
CA ALA A 35 12.24 -2.82 17.81
C ALA A 35 11.76 -3.63 16.61
N MET A 36 12.62 -4.45 16.02
CA MET A 36 12.25 -5.31 14.90
C MET A 36 11.30 -6.43 15.33
N GLN A 37 11.50 -7.03 16.52
CA GLN A 37 10.56 -8.00 17.08
C GLN A 37 9.17 -7.39 17.27
N ASP A 38 9.09 -6.22 17.89
CA ASP A 38 7.83 -5.49 18.09
C ASP A 38 7.14 -5.17 16.75
N MET A 39 7.89 -4.58 15.80
CA MET A 39 7.34 -4.19 14.49
C MET A 39 6.82 -5.40 13.70
N LEU A 40 7.58 -6.48 13.64
CA LEU A 40 7.16 -7.72 12.98
C LEU A 40 5.96 -8.37 13.69
N GLY A 41 5.93 -8.28 15.02
CA GLY A 41 4.79 -8.73 15.84
C GLY A 41 3.52 -7.93 15.54
N ILE A 42 3.61 -6.60 15.51
CA ILE A 42 2.50 -5.70 15.17
C ILE A 42 1.98 -5.99 13.76
N LEU A 43 2.87 -6.06 12.77
CA LEU A 43 2.48 -6.35 11.38
C LEU A 43 1.75 -7.69 11.26
N ARG A 44 2.31 -8.75 11.85
CA ARG A 44 1.68 -10.09 11.84
C ARG A 44 0.33 -10.09 12.52
N GLY A 45 0.21 -9.43 13.67
CA GLY A 45 -1.04 -9.35 14.43
C GLY A 45 -2.12 -8.58 13.69
N THR A 46 -1.78 -7.41 13.11
CA THR A 46 -2.72 -6.54 12.42
C THR A 46 -3.34 -7.19 11.18
N TYR A 47 -2.54 -7.90 10.38
CA TYR A 47 -3.01 -8.51 9.14
C TYR A 47 -3.32 -10.02 9.29
N ASN A 48 -3.23 -10.57 10.50
CA ASN A 48 -3.38 -12.01 10.76
C ASN A 48 -2.48 -12.86 9.85
N ALA A 49 -1.24 -12.39 9.68
CA ALA A 49 -0.24 -13.01 8.81
C ALA A 49 0.58 -14.08 9.55
N HIS A 50 1.06 -15.08 8.81
CA HIS A 50 2.00 -16.09 9.33
C HIS A 50 3.38 -15.48 9.58
N SER A 51 3.92 -14.72 8.63
CA SER A 51 5.21 -14.06 8.76
C SER A 51 5.24 -12.72 8.00
N ALA A 52 6.27 -11.91 8.26
CA ALA A 52 6.45 -10.62 7.60
C ALA A 52 7.93 -10.38 7.29
N ALA A 53 8.21 -9.60 6.24
CA ALA A 53 9.52 -9.09 5.90
C ALA A 53 9.47 -7.57 5.69
N ILE A 54 10.58 -6.89 5.98
CA ILE A 54 10.74 -5.45 5.79
C ILE A 54 11.78 -5.24 4.68
N ILE A 55 11.33 -4.63 3.57
CA ILE A 55 12.15 -4.37 2.40
C ILE A 55 12.59 -2.90 2.43
N PRO A 56 13.87 -2.58 2.44
CA PRO A 56 14.34 -1.19 2.37
C PRO A 56 13.81 -0.46 1.14
N GLY A 57 13.39 0.80 1.29
CA GLY A 57 12.89 1.63 0.20
C GLY A 57 11.45 2.07 0.44
N GLY A 58 10.47 1.41 -0.12
CA GLY A 58 9.06 1.77 0.02
C GLY A 58 8.14 0.74 -0.61
N GLY A 59 6.83 1.02 -0.69
CA GLY A 59 5.84 0.11 -1.26
C GLY A 59 6.19 -0.38 -2.67
N SER A 60 6.72 0.49 -3.54
CA SER A 60 7.14 0.10 -4.90
C SER A 60 8.32 -0.90 -4.90
N PHE A 61 9.25 -0.79 -3.94
CA PHE A 61 10.34 -1.75 -3.77
C PHE A 61 9.81 -3.10 -3.29
N ALA A 62 8.81 -3.09 -2.40
CA ALA A 62 8.13 -4.31 -1.97
C ALA A 62 7.38 -4.99 -3.13
N MET A 63 6.65 -4.22 -3.95
CA MET A 63 6.00 -4.74 -5.16
C MET A 63 7.03 -5.39 -6.10
N GLU A 64 8.12 -4.70 -6.41
CA GLU A 64 9.16 -5.24 -7.30
C GLU A 64 9.87 -6.45 -6.68
N SER A 65 10.11 -6.46 -5.36
CA SER A 65 10.65 -7.61 -4.63
C SER A 65 9.76 -8.85 -4.79
N VAL A 66 8.44 -8.70 -4.63
CA VAL A 66 7.47 -9.78 -4.82
C VAL A 66 7.45 -10.25 -6.27
N ALA A 67 7.36 -9.35 -7.25
CA ALA A 67 7.35 -9.72 -8.66
C ALA A 67 8.64 -10.46 -9.06
N ARG A 68 9.82 -9.96 -8.67
CA ARG A 68 11.12 -10.59 -8.98
C ARG A 68 11.35 -11.91 -8.24
N GLN A 69 10.68 -12.12 -7.13
CA GLN A 69 10.78 -13.39 -6.41
C GLN A 69 9.86 -14.46 -6.98
N PHE A 70 8.62 -14.12 -7.28
CA PHE A 70 7.58 -15.10 -7.59
C PHE A 70 7.24 -15.23 -9.08
N ALA A 71 7.42 -14.15 -9.86
CA ALA A 71 6.85 -14.06 -11.21
C ALA A 71 7.85 -14.33 -12.34
N ASN A 72 9.10 -14.74 -12.05
CA ASN A 72 10.06 -15.07 -13.10
C ASN A 72 9.54 -16.25 -13.97
N ASP A 73 9.41 -16.00 -15.27
CA ASP A 73 8.89 -16.94 -16.27
C ASP A 73 7.47 -17.50 -15.97
N ALA A 74 6.76 -16.90 -15.00
CA ALA A 74 5.44 -17.33 -14.56
C ALA A 74 4.31 -16.70 -15.39
N LYS A 75 3.17 -17.36 -15.47
CA LYS A 75 1.92 -16.78 -15.96
C LYS A 75 1.36 -15.83 -14.92
N THR A 76 1.19 -14.56 -15.25
CA THR A 76 0.67 -13.56 -14.35
C THR A 76 -0.64 -12.96 -14.80
N LEU A 77 -1.52 -12.67 -13.86
CA LEU A 77 -2.76 -11.92 -14.09
C LEU A 77 -2.79 -10.71 -13.17
N VAL A 78 -3.02 -9.53 -13.75
CA VAL A 78 -3.06 -8.25 -13.02
C VAL A 78 -4.47 -7.67 -13.08
N LEU A 79 -5.12 -7.50 -11.93
CA LEU A 79 -6.31 -6.66 -11.81
C LEU A 79 -5.86 -5.20 -11.80
N ARG A 80 -6.28 -4.44 -12.81
CA ARG A 80 -5.89 -3.05 -12.99
C ARG A 80 -7.08 -2.12 -12.80
N ASN A 81 -7.11 -1.44 -11.64
CA ASN A 81 -8.15 -0.46 -11.31
C ASN A 81 -7.67 0.99 -11.53
N GLY A 82 -6.41 1.17 -11.96
CA GLY A 82 -5.82 2.46 -12.24
C GLY A 82 -4.29 2.40 -12.37
N PHE A 83 -3.65 3.58 -12.28
CA PHE A 83 -2.22 3.76 -12.50
C PHE A 83 -1.31 3.01 -11.52
N PHE A 84 -1.72 2.88 -10.26
CA PHE A 84 -0.86 2.23 -9.26
C PHE A 84 -0.91 0.70 -9.37
N SER A 85 -2.03 0.12 -9.79
CA SER A 85 -2.08 -1.29 -10.18
C SER A 85 -1.46 -1.55 -11.56
N TYR A 86 -1.43 -0.56 -12.49
CA TYR A 86 -0.63 -0.63 -13.71
C TYR A 86 0.87 -0.81 -13.42
N ARG A 87 1.35 -0.36 -12.25
CA ARG A 87 2.75 -0.53 -11.84
C ARG A 87 3.21 -1.98 -11.85
N TRP A 88 2.35 -2.95 -11.59
CA TRP A 88 2.68 -4.37 -11.74
C TRP A 88 3.12 -4.70 -13.17
N THR A 89 2.38 -4.24 -14.16
CA THR A 89 2.76 -4.41 -15.56
C THR A 89 4.08 -3.70 -15.88
N GLN A 90 4.27 -2.46 -15.40
CA GLN A 90 5.53 -1.72 -15.57
C GLN A 90 6.72 -2.47 -14.95
N ILE A 91 6.57 -3.03 -13.76
CA ILE A 91 7.62 -3.81 -13.09
C ILE A 91 7.93 -5.08 -13.91
N ILE A 92 6.91 -5.79 -14.35
CA ILE A 92 7.06 -7.03 -15.13
C ILE A 92 7.79 -6.74 -16.46
N GLU A 93 7.34 -5.75 -17.22
CA GLU A 93 7.90 -5.37 -18.52
C GLU A 93 9.32 -4.80 -18.39
N THR A 94 9.50 -3.79 -17.51
CA THR A 94 10.81 -3.14 -17.30
C THR A 94 11.84 -4.12 -16.78
N GLY A 95 11.43 -5.00 -15.87
CA GLY A 95 12.26 -6.05 -15.28
C GLY A 95 12.49 -7.25 -16.20
N LYS A 96 11.76 -7.34 -17.32
CA LYS A 96 11.76 -8.52 -18.21
C LYS A 96 11.53 -9.82 -17.41
N ILE A 97 10.54 -9.76 -16.50
CA ILE A 97 10.30 -10.82 -15.52
C ILE A 97 9.58 -12.00 -16.20
N THR A 98 8.56 -11.69 -16.99
CA THR A 98 7.82 -12.67 -17.80
C THR A 98 7.14 -11.99 -18.99
N ASP A 99 7.00 -12.70 -20.09
CA ASP A 99 6.20 -12.29 -21.26
C ASP A 99 4.76 -12.80 -21.18
N GLN A 100 4.42 -13.62 -20.18
CA GLN A 100 3.12 -14.24 -19.99
C GLN A 100 2.30 -13.46 -18.96
N HIS A 101 1.75 -12.31 -19.35
CA HIS A 101 0.89 -11.52 -18.47
C HIS A 101 -0.44 -11.16 -19.11
N LYS A 102 -1.52 -11.28 -18.34
CA LYS A 102 -2.88 -10.87 -18.69
C LYS A 102 -3.33 -9.75 -17.77
N VAL A 103 -4.07 -8.80 -18.31
CA VAL A 103 -4.58 -7.65 -17.54
C VAL A 103 -6.10 -7.62 -17.60
N LEU A 104 -6.74 -7.51 -16.43
CA LEU A 104 -8.16 -7.25 -16.28
C LEU A 104 -8.34 -5.81 -15.82
N LYS A 105 -8.94 -4.97 -16.65
CA LYS A 105 -9.11 -3.53 -16.39
C LYS A 105 -10.44 -3.25 -15.72
N ALA A 106 -10.48 -2.23 -14.86
CA ALA A 106 -11.72 -1.63 -14.40
C ALA A 106 -12.57 -1.16 -15.59
N LYS A 107 -13.88 -1.16 -15.40
CA LYS A 107 -14.86 -0.80 -16.43
C LYS A 107 -15.38 0.61 -16.19
N GLN A 108 -15.53 1.38 -17.26
CA GLN A 108 -16.25 2.65 -17.19
C GLN A 108 -17.75 2.38 -17.03
N VAL A 109 -18.37 3.12 -16.11
CA VAL A 109 -19.82 3.15 -15.87
C VAL A 109 -20.36 4.48 -16.38
N SER A 110 -21.53 4.48 -17.00
CA SER A 110 -22.19 5.71 -17.41
C SER A 110 -22.61 6.52 -16.19
N THR A 111 -22.44 7.85 -16.27
CA THR A 111 -22.90 8.78 -15.24
C THR A 111 -23.88 9.79 -15.85
N GLU A 112 -24.91 10.19 -15.10
CA GLU A 112 -25.85 11.24 -15.51
C GLU A 112 -25.18 12.61 -15.64
N ALA A 113 -24.12 12.85 -14.88
CA ALA A 113 -23.35 14.10 -14.87
C ALA A 113 -22.36 14.24 -16.06
N GLY A 114 -22.23 13.22 -16.93
CA GLY A 114 -21.27 13.23 -18.04
C GLY A 114 -19.80 13.04 -17.63
N ALA A 115 -19.49 13.01 -16.35
CA ALA A 115 -18.16 12.68 -15.85
C ALA A 115 -18.01 11.15 -15.71
N PRO A 116 -16.95 10.53 -16.25
CA PRO A 116 -16.80 9.08 -16.20
C PRO A 116 -16.55 8.59 -14.79
N THR A 117 -17.23 7.51 -14.42
CA THR A 117 -16.93 6.74 -13.22
C THR A 117 -16.50 5.34 -13.59
N PHE A 118 -15.77 4.70 -12.71
CA PHE A 118 -15.19 3.38 -12.95
C PHE A 118 -15.46 2.46 -11.76
N GLU A 119 -15.65 1.18 -12.08
CA GLU A 119 -15.79 0.08 -11.11
C GLU A 119 -14.78 -1.02 -11.43
N PRO A 120 -14.38 -1.86 -10.46
CA PRO A 120 -13.55 -3.03 -10.77
C PRO A 120 -14.28 -3.94 -11.77
N MET A 121 -13.54 -4.78 -12.47
CA MET A 121 -14.15 -5.82 -13.32
C MET A 121 -15.17 -6.62 -12.49
N ASP A 122 -16.29 -7.00 -13.10
CA ASP A 122 -17.25 -7.87 -12.40
C ASP A 122 -16.56 -9.12 -11.85
N ILE A 123 -16.86 -9.48 -10.61
CA ILE A 123 -16.15 -10.57 -9.93
C ILE A 123 -16.32 -11.92 -10.63
N LYS A 124 -17.47 -12.18 -11.25
CA LYS A 124 -17.70 -13.42 -12.00
C LYS A 124 -16.82 -13.46 -13.25
N ASP A 125 -16.68 -12.32 -13.94
CA ASP A 125 -15.80 -12.21 -15.11
C ASP A 125 -14.34 -12.36 -14.71
N ALA A 126 -13.94 -11.74 -13.59
CA ALA A 126 -12.58 -11.83 -13.06
C ALA A 126 -12.21 -13.27 -12.65
N THR A 127 -13.07 -13.95 -11.90
CA THR A 127 -12.85 -15.34 -11.48
C THR A 127 -12.90 -16.32 -12.65
N ALA A 128 -13.79 -16.11 -13.63
CA ALA A 128 -13.81 -16.90 -14.85
C ALA A 128 -12.51 -16.73 -15.65
N ALA A 129 -11.99 -15.50 -15.77
CA ALA A 129 -10.73 -15.22 -16.46
C ALA A 129 -9.52 -15.85 -15.74
N ILE A 130 -9.53 -15.94 -14.42
CA ILE A 130 -8.50 -16.65 -13.63
C ILE A 130 -8.55 -18.15 -13.94
N VAL A 131 -9.73 -18.75 -13.88
CA VAL A 131 -9.90 -20.19 -14.13
C VAL A 131 -9.55 -20.56 -15.58
N GLU A 132 -9.87 -19.70 -16.56
CA GLU A 132 -9.55 -19.93 -17.97
C GLU A 132 -8.06 -19.78 -18.28
N TYR A 133 -7.42 -18.75 -17.68
CA TYR A 133 -6.02 -18.43 -17.96
C TYR A 133 -5.05 -19.29 -17.15
N GLU A 134 -5.48 -19.81 -15.98
CA GLU A 134 -4.67 -20.59 -15.04
C GLU A 134 -3.34 -19.90 -14.70
N PRO A 135 -3.38 -18.68 -14.09
CA PRO A 135 -2.17 -17.95 -13.75
C PRO A 135 -1.46 -18.58 -12.54
N ASP A 136 -0.12 -18.57 -12.56
CA ASP A 136 0.70 -18.87 -11.39
C ASP A 136 0.60 -17.77 -10.32
N MET A 137 0.43 -16.50 -10.77
CA MET A 137 0.34 -15.33 -9.91
C MET A 137 -0.84 -14.44 -10.29
N VAL A 138 -1.62 -14.03 -9.29
CA VAL A 138 -2.65 -12.99 -9.45
C VAL A 138 -2.29 -11.80 -8.57
N PHE A 139 -2.26 -10.60 -9.16
CA PHE A 139 -1.98 -9.34 -8.48
C PHE A 139 -3.21 -8.44 -8.49
N ALA A 140 -3.61 -7.92 -7.34
CA ALA A 140 -4.72 -7.00 -7.22
C ALA A 140 -4.40 -5.82 -6.27
N PRO A 141 -4.91 -4.59 -6.52
CA PRO A 141 -4.90 -3.53 -5.55
C PRO A 141 -6.10 -3.68 -4.61
N HIS A 142 -5.91 -3.50 -3.30
CA HIS A 142 -7.04 -3.32 -2.38
C HIS A 142 -7.69 -1.95 -2.60
N VAL A 143 -6.87 -0.90 -2.57
CA VAL A 143 -7.26 0.47 -2.90
C VAL A 143 -6.41 0.98 -4.05
N GLU A 144 -7.06 1.45 -5.12
CA GLU A 144 -6.41 2.12 -6.24
C GLU A 144 -6.35 3.62 -6.00
N THR A 145 -5.15 4.14 -5.83
CA THR A 145 -4.94 5.58 -5.53
C THR A 145 -5.29 6.50 -6.71
N ALA A 146 -5.25 6.02 -7.94
CA ALA A 146 -5.49 6.84 -9.12
C ALA A 146 -6.99 7.05 -9.39
N SER A 147 -7.82 6.07 -9.11
CA SER A 147 -9.27 6.09 -9.34
C SER A 147 -10.11 6.19 -8.06
N GLY A 148 -9.52 5.92 -6.88
CA GLY A 148 -10.25 5.83 -5.62
C GLY A 148 -11.09 4.55 -5.48
N ILE A 149 -10.84 3.54 -6.31
CA ILE A 149 -11.55 2.26 -6.26
C ILE A 149 -11.03 1.41 -5.10
N LEU A 150 -11.97 0.86 -4.33
CA LEU A 150 -11.77 -0.16 -3.31
C LEU A 150 -12.41 -1.47 -3.78
N ILE A 151 -11.72 -2.59 -3.62
CA ILE A 151 -12.33 -3.93 -3.70
C ILE A 151 -12.67 -4.42 -2.29
N SER A 152 -13.86 -4.99 -2.12
CA SER A 152 -14.34 -5.48 -0.82
C SER A 152 -13.64 -6.77 -0.38
N ASP A 153 -13.72 -7.09 0.94
CA ASP A 153 -13.23 -8.37 1.48
C ASP A 153 -13.85 -9.57 0.74
N ASP A 154 -15.13 -9.51 0.37
CA ASP A 154 -15.82 -10.56 -0.38
C ASP A 154 -15.23 -10.71 -1.78
N TYR A 155 -14.95 -9.60 -2.47
CA TYR A 155 -14.30 -9.60 -3.77
C TYR A 155 -12.88 -10.20 -3.69
N ILE A 156 -12.12 -9.82 -2.66
CA ILE A 156 -10.77 -10.36 -2.38
C ILE A 156 -10.84 -11.87 -2.17
N THR A 157 -11.78 -12.33 -1.33
CA THR A 157 -11.97 -13.75 -1.02
C THR A 157 -12.26 -14.57 -2.28
N GLN A 158 -13.15 -14.09 -3.14
CA GLN A 158 -13.48 -14.79 -4.38
C GLN A 158 -12.29 -14.83 -5.36
N LEU A 159 -11.48 -13.78 -5.45
CA LEU A 159 -10.22 -13.81 -6.22
C LEU A 159 -9.24 -14.85 -5.68
N ALA A 160 -9.05 -14.88 -4.35
CA ALA A 160 -8.17 -15.83 -3.69
C ALA A 160 -8.62 -17.27 -3.94
N GLU A 161 -9.91 -17.57 -3.76
CA GLU A 161 -10.48 -18.90 -4.02
C GLU A 161 -10.29 -19.34 -5.48
N ALA A 162 -10.55 -18.45 -6.44
CA ALA A 162 -10.34 -18.74 -7.86
C ALA A 162 -8.86 -19.01 -8.19
N THR A 163 -7.96 -18.22 -7.59
CA THR A 163 -6.50 -18.38 -7.74
C THR A 163 -6.03 -19.70 -7.18
N HIS A 164 -6.45 -20.03 -5.96
CA HIS A 164 -6.08 -21.30 -5.31
C HIS A 164 -6.62 -22.52 -6.05
N LYS A 165 -7.81 -22.41 -6.66
CA LYS A 165 -8.41 -23.49 -7.47
C LYS A 165 -7.52 -23.91 -8.65
N VAL A 166 -6.75 -22.99 -9.19
CA VAL A 166 -5.80 -23.26 -10.30
C VAL A 166 -4.36 -23.46 -9.82
N GLY A 167 -4.13 -23.46 -8.49
CA GLY A 167 -2.80 -23.66 -7.89
C GLY A 167 -1.93 -22.42 -7.87
N GLY A 168 -2.46 -21.26 -8.16
CA GLY A 168 -1.75 -19.98 -8.17
C GLY A 168 -1.59 -19.33 -6.78
N VAL A 169 -0.81 -18.27 -6.72
CA VAL A 169 -0.55 -17.44 -5.53
C VAL A 169 -1.24 -16.08 -5.69
N PHE A 170 -1.99 -15.66 -4.67
CA PHE A 170 -2.71 -14.39 -4.70
C PHE A 170 -1.97 -13.30 -3.93
N VAL A 171 -1.65 -12.19 -4.60
CA VAL A 171 -0.94 -11.02 -4.07
C VAL A 171 -1.88 -9.82 -4.00
N LEU A 172 -2.01 -9.23 -2.82
CA LEU A 172 -2.82 -8.05 -2.58
C LEU A 172 -1.95 -6.83 -2.21
N ASP A 173 -2.04 -5.77 -2.99
CA ASP A 173 -1.41 -4.49 -2.68
C ASP A 173 -2.32 -3.65 -1.78
N CYS A 174 -1.95 -3.56 -0.49
CA CYS A 174 -2.60 -2.77 0.54
C CYS A 174 -1.86 -1.47 0.87
N VAL A 175 -0.93 -1.01 0.03
CA VAL A 175 -0.16 0.23 0.30
C VAL A 175 -1.09 1.42 0.50
N ALA A 176 -2.16 1.55 -0.27
CA ALA A 176 -3.09 2.67 -0.19
C ALA A 176 -4.35 2.40 0.63
N SER A 177 -4.43 1.28 1.34
CA SER A 177 -5.62 0.87 2.12
C SER A 177 -5.93 1.82 3.29
N GLY A 178 -4.96 2.63 3.74
CA GLY A 178 -5.14 3.40 4.96
C GLY A 178 -5.27 2.47 6.16
N THR A 179 -6.28 2.71 6.99
CA THR A 179 -6.57 1.90 8.17
C THR A 179 -7.60 0.78 7.91
N LEU A 180 -7.80 0.43 6.64
CA LEU A 180 -8.59 -0.75 6.27
C LEU A 180 -7.69 -1.99 6.33
N TRP A 181 -7.57 -2.56 7.52
CA TRP A 181 -6.72 -3.72 7.78
C TRP A 181 -7.34 -5.00 7.22
N VAL A 182 -6.70 -5.61 6.22
CA VAL A 182 -7.18 -6.86 5.60
C VAL A 182 -6.74 -8.06 6.45
N ASP A 183 -7.67 -8.88 6.88
CA ASP A 183 -7.37 -10.16 7.52
C ASP A 183 -7.00 -11.21 6.47
N MET A 184 -5.71 -11.56 6.39
CA MET A 184 -5.19 -12.50 5.38
C MET A 184 -5.77 -13.91 5.54
N LYS A 185 -6.04 -14.37 6.77
CA LYS A 185 -6.64 -15.70 6.99
C LYS A 185 -8.08 -15.76 6.54
N LYS A 186 -8.84 -14.67 6.80
CA LYS A 186 -10.25 -14.59 6.40
C LYS A 186 -10.41 -14.47 4.89
N THR A 187 -9.56 -13.68 4.25
CA THR A 187 -9.67 -13.36 2.81
C THR A 187 -8.91 -14.31 1.90
N GLY A 188 -8.03 -15.16 2.46
CA GLY A 188 -7.23 -16.09 1.68
C GLY A 188 -6.05 -15.47 0.93
N VAL A 189 -5.66 -14.24 1.25
CA VAL A 189 -4.48 -13.58 0.63
C VAL A 189 -3.20 -14.32 1.00
N ASP A 190 -2.38 -14.65 0.00
CA ASP A 190 -1.11 -15.35 0.22
C ASP A 190 0.05 -14.40 0.51
N VAL A 191 0.10 -13.28 -0.23
CA VAL A 191 1.12 -12.24 -0.06
C VAL A 191 0.43 -10.88 -0.01
N LEU A 192 0.67 -10.12 1.05
CA LEU A 192 0.12 -8.78 1.22
C LEU A 192 1.25 -7.76 1.28
N ILE A 193 1.08 -6.64 0.60
CA ILE A 193 2.05 -5.54 0.61
C ILE A 193 1.46 -4.33 1.32
N SER A 194 2.22 -3.74 2.23
CA SER A 194 1.87 -2.52 2.94
C SER A 194 3.08 -1.57 3.00
N ALA A 195 2.90 -0.37 3.52
CA ALA A 195 3.98 0.61 3.69
C ALA A 195 3.69 1.57 4.85
N PRO A 196 4.74 2.15 5.48
CA PRO A 196 4.55 2.95 6.69
C PRO A 196 3.81 4.27 6.48
N GLN A 197 4.01 4.97 5.36
CA GLN A 197 3.56 6.36 5.16
C GLN A 197 2.07 6.51 4.77
N LYS A 198 1.27 5.50 4.94
CA LYS A 198 -0.16 5.48 4.64
C LYS A 198 -0.95 5.15 5.91
N GLY A 199 -1.45 3.95 6.04
CA GLY A 199 -2.25 3.53 7.19
C GLY A 199 -1.55 3.66 8.54
N TRP A 200 -0.23 3.53 8.57
CA TRP A 200 0.57 3.65 9.80
C TRP A 200 0.99 5.09 10.13
N SER A 201 0.66 6.07 9.30
CA SER A 201 1.03 7.50 9.48
C SER A 201 2.55 7.74 9.63
N GLY A 202 3.37 6.78 9.18
CA GLY A 202 4.82 6.78 9.37
C GLY A 202 5.61 7.44 8.24
N SER A 203 6.92 7.34 8.33
CA SER A 203 7.84 7.85 7.32
C SER A 203 8.17 6.81 6.25
N PRO A 204 8.28 7.19 4.96
CA PRO A 204 8.66 6.27 3.90
C PRO A 204 10.12 5.83 4.05
N ALA A 205 10.33 4.58 4.42
CA ALA A 205 11.67 4.00 4.58
C ALA A 205 11.71 2.52 4.19
N ALA A 206 10.55 1.90 4.10
CA ALA A 206 10.42 0.47 3.84
C ALA A 206 9.12 0.14 3.13
N GLY A 207 9.09 -1.02 2.49
CA GLY A 207 7.87 -1.74 2.17
C GLY A 207 7.73 -2.93 3.10
N TYR A 208 6.51 -3.25 3.49
CA TYR A 208 6.18 -4.40 4.32
C TYR A 208 5.59 -5.48 3.42
N VAL A 209 6.14 -6.69 3.49
CA VAL A 209 5.62 -7.86 2.78
C VAL A 209 5.21 -8.91 3.81
N LEU A 210 3.95 -9.28 3.80
CA LEU A 210 3.37 -10.24 4.74
C LEU A 210 2.96 -11.51 3.98
N PHE A 211 3.07 -12.64 4.65
CA PHE A 211 2.82 -13.95 4.04
C PHE A 211 1.81 -14.76 4.85
N SER A 212 0.93 -15.47 4.14
CA SER A 212 0.26 -16.64 4.68
C SER A 212 1.24 -17.83 4.76
N GLU A 213 0.84 -18.93 5.39
CA GLU A 213 1.63 -20.18 5.32
C GLU A 213 1.83 -20.66 3.88
N ASN A 214 0.79 -20.54 3.05
CA ASN A 214 0.85 -20.89 1.64
C ASN A 214 1.82 -19.99 0.86
N GLY A 215 1.77 -18.67 1.08
CA GLY A 215 2.70 -17.73 0.45
C GLY A 215 4.16 -17.99 0.85
N ARG A 216 4.43 -18.34 2.12
CA ARG A 216 5.77 -18.75 2.57
C ARG A 216 6.26 -20.01 1.89
N LYS A 217 5.43 -21.04 1.84
CA LYS A 217 5.75 -22.30 1.17
C LYS A 217 5.95 -22.12 -0.33
N ALA A 218 5.12 -21.34 -0.99
CA ALA A 218 5.27 -21.04 -2.42
C ALA A 218 6.61 -20.38 -2.72
N MET A 219 7.10 -19.50 -1.83
CA MET A 219 8.39 -18.81 -2.00
C MET A 219 9.59 -19.78 -1.97
N GLU A 220 9.52 -20.93 -1.28
CA GLU A 220 10.66 -21.84 -1.10
C GLU A 220 11.29 -22.31 -2.43
N ASN A 221 10.46 -22.53 -3.44
CA ASN A 221 10.91 -23.04 -4.75
C ASN A 221 11.16 -21.94 -5.79
N THR A 222 11.09 -20.67 -5.41
CA THR A 222 11.32 -19.53 -6.30
C THR A 222 12.76 -19.03 -6.25
N GLN A 223 13.16 -18.24 -7.24
CA GLN A 223 14.44 -17.53 -7.26
C GLN A 223 14.21 -16.08 -7.66
N THR A 224 14.85 -15.17 -6.94
CA THR A 224 14.79 -13.76 -7.30
C THR A 224 15.73 -13.40 -8.45
N SER A 225 15.37 -12.39 -9.23
CA SER A 225 16.25 -11.73 -10.21
C SER A 225 16.90 -10.45 -9.68
N SER A 226 16.84 -10.20 -8.36
CA SER A 226 17.43 -9.01 -7.73
C SER A 226 18.25 -9.39 -6.49
N PHE A 227 19.45 -8.82 -6.38
CA PHE A 227 20.27 -8.98 -5.16
C PHE A 227 19.65 -8.17 -4.00
N ALA A 228 19.47 -6.86 -4.16
CA ALA A 228 19.07 -5.97 -3.06
C ALA A 228 17.61 -6.21 -2.58
N MET A 229 16.75 -6.68 -3.49
CA MET A 229 15.33 -6.97 -3.22
C MET A 229 15.06 -8.49 -3.09
N ASP A 230 16.05 -9.29 -2.73
CA ASP A 230 15.91 -10.73 -2.49
C ASP A 230 14.95 -10.97 -1.30
N LEU A 231 13.73 -11.33 -1.62
CA LEU A 231 12.67 -11.49 -0.62
C LEU A 231 12.94 -12.65 0.33
N LYS A 232 13.59 -13.73 -0.14
CA LYS A 232 14.02 -14.83 0.75
C LYS A 232 15.06 -14.36 1.77
N LYS A 233 16.00 -13.52 1.34
CA LYS A 233 17.02 -12.97 2.25
C LYS A 233 16.40 -12.05 3.28
N TRP A 234 15.54 -11.13 2.86
CA TRP A 234 14.86 -10.23 3.79
C TRP A 234 13.94 -10.96 4.76
N THR A 235 13.30 -12.04 4.31
CA THR A 235 12.48 -12.88 5.17
C THR A 235 13.34 -13.64 6.19
N ALA A 236 14.49 -14.18 5.78
CA ALA A 236 15.42 -14.82 6.70
C ALA A 236 16.01 -13.83 7.73
N ILE A 237 16.23 -12.56 7.34
CA ILE A 237 16.61 -11.49 8.27
C ILE A 237 15.49 -11.23 9.29
N ALA A 238 14.25 -11.14 8.82
CA ALA A 238 13.09 -10.94 9.71
C ALA A 238 12.92 -12.11 10.69
N ASP A 239 13.02 -13.35 10.22
CA ASP A 239 12.96 -14.54 11.06
C ASP A 239 14.09 -14.52 12.12
N GLY A 240 15.32 -14.11 11.71
CA GLY A 240 16.44 -13.96 12.64
C GLY A 240 16.17 -12.95 13.75
N TYR A 241 15.52 -11.82 13.46
CA TYR A 241 15.10 -10.85 14.49
C TYR A 241 14.01 -11.42 15.40
N VAL A 242 13.03 -12.15 14.85
CA VAL A 242 11.99 -12.82 15.67
C VAL A 242 12.62 -13.78 16.67
N ASP A 243 13.69 -14.47 16.28
CA ASP A 243 14.45 -15.40 17.14
C ASP A 243 15.43 -14.69 18.10
N GLY A 244 15.43 -13.37 18.15
CA GLY A 244 16.28 -12.56 19.05
C GLY A 244 17.70 -12.32 18.56
N GLY A 245 18.01 -12.68 17.31
CA GLY A 245 19.27 -12.40 16.64
C GLY A 245 19.24 -11.13 15.81
N ALA A 246 20.27 -10.93 15.03
CA ALA A 246 20.36 -9.90 13.99
C ALA A 246 21.01 -10.47 12.74
N GLY A 247 20.64 -9.94 11.59
CA GLY A 247 21.20 -10.36 10.31
C GLY A 247 21.46 -9.18 9.39
N TYR A 248 22.33 -9.38 8.41
CA TYR A 248 22.68 -8.38 7.41
C TYR A 248 22.59 -8.96 6.00
N HIS A 249 21.91 -8.25 5.13
CA HIS A 249 21.89 -8.51 3.69
C HIS A 249 22.26 -7.22 2.92
N ALA A 250 21.58 -6.13 3.25
CA ALA A 250 21.88 -4.78 2.80
C ALA A 250 21.50 -3.80 3.93
N THR A 251 21.99 -2.56 3.86
CA THR A 251 21.76 -1.58 4.92
C THR A 251 20.30 -1.13 4.97
N MET A 252 19.74 -1.11 6.17
CA MET A 252 18.39 -0.60 6.46
C MET A 252 18.46 0.80 7.06
N ALA A 253 17.38 1.57 6.91
CA ALA A 253 17.18 2.88 7.55
C ALA A 253 16.72 2.68 9.03
N THR A 254 17.63 2.23 9.88
CA THR A 254 17.35 1.78 11.27
C THR A 254 16.64 2.83 12.12
N ASP A 255 17.10 4.09 12.08
CA ASP A 255 16.49 5.18 12.85
C ASP A 255 15.06 5.48 12.39
N THR A 256 14.81 5.43 11.06
CA THR A 256 13.48 5.66 10.52
C THR A 256 12.54 4.48 10.83
N LEU A 257 13.05 3.25 10.83
CA LEU A 257 12.27 2.08 11.24
C LEU A 257 11.88 2.15 12.72
N LEU A 258 12.81 2.61 13.58
CA LEU A 258 12.51 2.84 14.99
C LEU A 258 11.40 3.89 15.18
N HIS A 259 11.50 5.01 14.48
CA HIS A 259 10.44 6.04 14.49
C HIS A 259 9.10 5.49 13.98
N ASN A 260 9.10 4.70 12.92
CA ASN A 260 7.88 4.06 12.42
C ASN A 260 7.26 3.11 13.46
N LEU A 261 8.08 2.38 14.23
CA LEU A 261 7.57 1.55 15.32
C LEU A 261 6.85 2.37 16.39
N GLU A 262 7.38 3.54 16.76
CA GLU A 262 6.73 4.46 17.72
C GLU A 262 5.32 4.82 17.25
N LEU A 263 5.18 5.19 15.97
CA LEU A 263 3.87 5.52 15.36
C LEU A 263 2.94 4.30 15.24
N MET A 264 3.49 3.11 14.98
CA MET A 264 2.69 1.88 14.98
C MET A 264 2.15 1.54 16.38
N LYS A 265 2.94 1.77 17.43
CA LYS A 265 2.50 1.61 18.84
C LYS A 265 1.43 2.64 19.20
N GLU A 266 1.61 3.89 18.79
CA GLU A 266 0.57 4.94 18.97
C GLU A 266 -0.75 4.53 18.28
N ALA A 267 -0.68 4.01 17.05
CA ALA A 267 -1.86 3.52 16.35
C ALA A 267 -2.55 2.34 17.11
N GLN A 268 -1.77 1.43 17.72
CA GLN A 268 -2.33 0.37 18.55
C GLN A 268 -2.96 0.89 19.84
N GLU A 269 -2.37 1.88 20.48
CA GLU A 269 -2.90 2.53 21.70
C GLU A 269 -4.23 3.22 21.43
N ILE A 270 -4.37 3.90 20.28
CA ILE A 270 -5.65 4.49 19.83
C ILE A 270 -6.68 3.40 19.52
N GLY A 271 -6.21 2.26 19.03
CA GLY A 271 -7.02 1.12 18.61
C GLY A 271 -7.27 1.08 17.11
N LEU A 272 -6.88 -0.03 16.48
CA LEU A 272 -6.96 -0.19 15.02
C LEU A 272 -8.38 -0.08 14.47
N GLU A 273 -9.39 -0.62 15.17
CA GLU A 273 -10.79 -0.50 14.80
C GLU A 273 -11.31 0.94 14.94
N THR A 274 -10.83 1.67 15.95
CA THR A 274 -11.13 3.10 16.10
C THR A 274 -10.60 3.90 14.92
N LEU A 275 -9.35 3.63 14.52
CA LEU A 275 -8.73 4.29 13.36
C LEU A 275 -9.45 3.94 12.06
N ARG A 276 -9.89 2.70 11.90
CA ARG A 276 -10.72 2.26 10.77
C ARG A 276 -12.03 3.05 10.70
N ALA A 277 -12.76 3.11 11.80
CA ALA A 277 -14.03 3.86 11.87
C ALA A 277 -13.82 5.36 11.55
N LYS A 278 -12.72 5.96 12.05
CA LYS A 278 -12.35 7.35 11.75
C LYS A 278 -11.98 7.56 10.28
N GLN A 279 -11.31 6.61 9.66
CA GLN A 279 -11.01 6.65 8.23
C GLN A 279 -12.28 6.57 7.38
N GLU A 280 -13.21 5.68 7.74
CA GLU A 280 -14.48 5.51 7.04
C GLU A 280 -15.36 6.77 7.19
N GLU A 281 -15.46 7.34 8.41
CA GLU A 281 -16.14 8.60 8.68
C GLU A 281 -15.54 9.75 7.84
N LEU A 282 -14.24 9.91 7.86
CA LEU A 282 -13.55 10.96 7.11
C LEU A 282 -13.79 10.83 5.60
N GLY A 283 -13.66 9.63 5.06
CA GLY A 283 -13.89 9.35 3.65
C GLY A 283 -15.32 9.68 3.22
N GLY A 284 -16.31 9.30 4.02
CA GLY A 284 -17.73 9.63 3.80
C GLY A 284 -17.98 11.14 3.75
N LYS A 285 -17.57 11.85 4.81
CA LYS A 285 -17.76 13.31 4.92
C LYS A 285 -17.04 14.09 3.80
N VAL A 286 -15.84 13.67 3.40
CA VAL A 286 -15.13 14.32 2.30
C VAL A 286 -15.83 14.10 0.97
N ARG A 287 -16.42 12.91 0.73
CA ARG A 287 -17.23 12.67 -0.49
C ARG A 287 -18.48 13.51 -0.51
N GLU A 288 -19.21 13.58 0.61
CA GLU A 288 -20.39 14.44 0.75
C GLU A 288 -20.03 15.90 0.44
N LEU A 289 -18.95 16.43 1.02
CA LEU A 289 -18.47 17.78 0.74
C LEU A 289 -18.21 18.00 -0.75
N PHE A 290 -17.53 17.08 -1.45
CA PHE A 290 -17.29 17.22 -2.89
C PHE A 290 -18.56 17.09 -3.72
N ALA A 291 -19.48 16.19 -3.35
CA ALA A 291 -20.76 16.02 -4.04
C ALA A 291 -21.64 17.27 -3.91
N GLU A 292 -21.74 17.87 -2.70
CA GLU A 292 -22.44 19.13 -2.46
C GLU A 292 -21.87 20.29 -3.28
N ARG A 293 -20.56 20.26 -3.53
CA ARG A 293 -19.87 21.22 -4.40
C ARG A 293 -19.94 20.84 -5.89
N GLY A 294 -20.68 19.77 -6.25
CA GLY A 294 -20.89 19.33 -7.64
C GLY A 294 -19.67 18.70 -8.31
N TYR A 295 -18.76 18.12 -7.55
CA TYR A 295 -17.67 17.27 -8.09
C TYR A 295 -18.15 15.82 -8.15
N ALA A 296 -17.97 15.19 -9.31
CA ALA A 296 -18.30 13.78 -9.50
C ALA A 296 -17.12 12.88 -9.07
N SER A 297 -17.41 11.83 -8.32
CA SER A 297 -16.43 10.78 -7.97
C SER A 297 -15.94 10.04 -9.22
N VAL A 298 -14.66 9.66 -9.23
CA VAL A 298 -14.10 8.77 -10.26
C VAL A 298 -14.44 7.31 -9.97
N ALA A 299 -14.41 6.90 -8.70
CA ALA A 299 -14.90 5.58 -8.30
C ALA A 299 -16.43 5.55 -8.33
N ALA A 300 -17.01 4.50 -8.89
CA ALA A 300 -18.44 4.28 -8.91
C ALA A 300 -19.01 4.03 -7.51
N PRO A 301 -20.30 4.33 -7.26
CA PRO A 301 -20.93 4.05 -5.98
C PRO A 301 -20.80 2.59 -5.55
N GLY A 302 -20.44 2.37 -4.30
CA GLY A 302 -20.25 1.02 -3.72
C GLY A 302 -18.85 0.45 -3.84
N CYS A 303 -17.95 1.10 -4.60
CA CYS A 303 -16.52 0.72 -4.65
C CYS A 303 -15.59 1.89 -4.31
N GLU A 304 -16.05 2.87 -3.54
CA GLU A 304 -15.28 4.06 -3.19
C GLU A 304 -14.40 3.83 -1.95
N ALA A 305 -13.09 4.09 -2.10
CA ALA A 305 -12.14 3.95 -1.00
C ALA A 305 -12.26 5.11 0.00
N PRO A 306 -12.32 4.87 1.32
CA PRO A 306 -12.36 5.95 2.31
C PRO A 306 -10.99 6.60 2.56
N SER A 307 -9.92 5.99 2.08
CA SER A 307 -8.55 6.48 2.28
C SER A 307 -8.07 7.44 1.20
N VAL A 308 -8.71 7.44 0.03
CA VAL A 308 -8.41 8.32 -1.11
C VAL A 308 -9.70 8.71 -1.81
N VAL A 309 -9.97 9.99 -1.89
CA VAL A 309 -11.08 10.53 -2.68
C VAL A 309 -10.54 11.08 -3.99
N VAL A 310 -11.03 10.57 -5.11
CA VAL A 310 -10.66 11.01 -6.45
C VAL A 310 -11.89 11.57 -7.15
N VAL A 311 -11.77 12.78 -7.66
CA VAL A 311 -12.89 13.47 -8.31
C VAL A 311 -12.51 13.94 -9.71
N ASN A 312 -13.51 13.97 -10.58
CA ASN A 312 -13.40 14.59 -11.89
C ASN A 312 -13.25 16.10 -11.73
N ALA A 313 -12.31 16.71 -12.45
CA ALA A 313 -12.11 18.15 -12.44
C ALA A 313 -13.27 18.85 -13.17
N LYS A 314 -13.90 19.84 -12.53
CA LYS A 314 -14.96 20.67 -13.17
C LYS A 314 -14.39 21.51 -14.32
N ASP A 315 -13.19 22.01 -14.15
CA ASP A 315 -12.43 22.73 -15.18
C ASP A 315 -11.14 21.95 -15.48
N PRO A 316 -11.07 21.25 -16.61
CA PRO A 316 -9.87 20.49 -17.00
C PRO A 316 -8.62 21.35 -17.22
N GLN A 317 -8.77 22.68 -17.42
CA GLN A 317 -7.65 23.61 -17.63
C GLN A 317 -7.10 24.16 -16.31
N LYS A 318 -7.82 24.02 -15.23
CA LYS A 318 -7.44 24.54 -13.91
C LYS A 318 -6.37 23.65 -13.26
N ASN A 319 -5.30 24.28 -12.79
CA ASN A 319 -4.30 23.60 -11.98
C ASN A 319 -4.75 23.52 -10.51
N TYR A 320 -5.52 22.49 -10.17
CA TYR A 320 -6.03 22.29 -8.80
C TYR A 320 -4.91 22.14 -7.78
N VAL A 321 -3.78 21.52 -8.13
CA VAL A 321 -2.64 21.36 -7.20
C VAL A 321 -2.09 22.72 -6.78
N ALA A 322 -1.90 23.63 -7.73
CA ALA A 322 -1.44 24.99 -7.44
C ALA A 322 -2.48 25.78 -6.65
N ALA A 323 -3.75 25.70 -7.03
CA ALA A 323 -4.84 26.40 -6.34
C ALA A 323 -4.98 25.96 -4.87
N PHE A 324 -5.00 24.66 -4.60
CA PHE A 324 -5.02 24.14 -3.21
C PHE A 324 -3.77 24.52 -2.44
N LYS A 325 -2.59 24.53 -3.06
CA LYS A 325 -1.36 24.98 -2.40
C LYS A 325 -1.43 26.45 -1.97
N GLU A 326 -1.97 27.33 -2.81
CA GLU A 326 -2.22 28.73 -2.48
C GLU A 326 -3.27 28.87 -1.35
N ALA A 327 -4.26 27.96 -1.31
CA ALA A 327 -5.23 27.87 -0.23
C ALA A 327 -4.68 27.25 1.08
N GLY A 328 -3.43 26.76 1.08
CA GLY A 328 -2.75 26.21 2.25
C GLY A 328 -2.78 24.68 2.38
N LEU A 329 -3.22 23.95 1.35
CA LEU A 329 -3.29 22.48 1.35
C LEU A 329 -2.44 21.86 0.23
N GLN A 330 -1.77 20.77 0.56
CA GLN A 330 -1.10 19.94 -0.43
C GLN A 330 -2.00 18.78 -0.84
N ILE A 331 -2.39 18.73 -2.10
CA ILE A 331 -3.13 17.64 -2.70
C ILE A 331 -2.32 16.95 -3.80
N ALA A 332 -2.85 15.87 -4.37
CA ALA A 332 -2.23 15.23 -5.53
C ALA A 332 -3.03 15.52 -6.82
N GLY A 333 -2.33 15.84 -7.89
CA GLY A 333 -2.93 15.91 -9.23
C GLY A 333 -3.39 14.54 -9.72
N GLY A 334 -4.27 14.52 -10.71
CA GLY A 334 -4.63 13.32 -11.43
C GLY A 334 -3.45 12.72 -12.18
N VAL A 335 -3.57 11.45 -12.50
CA VAL A 335 -2.65 10.71 -13.37
C VAL A 335 -3.48 9.91 -14.37
N PRO A 336 -2.94 9.52 -15.53
CA PRO A 336 -3.63 8.58 -16.41
C PRO A 336 -4.06 7.33 -15.63
N LEU A 337 -5.28 6.85 -15.83
CA LEU A 337 -5.77 5.68 -15.10
C LEU A 337 -5.23 4.37 -15.68
N MET A 338 -4.90 4.35 -16.98
CA MET A 338 -4.41 3.17 -17.72
C MET A 338 -5.41 2.03 -17.80
N ILE A 339 -6.70 2.38 -17.87
CA ILE A 339 -7.85 1.46 -17.95
C ILE A 339 -8.77 1.76 -19.14
N ASP A 340 -8.23 2.37 -20.20
CA ASP A 340 -8.93 2.80 -21.42
C ASP A 340 -9.94 3.94 -21.13
N GLU A 341 -9.58 4.81 -20.22
CA GLU A 341 -10.32 6.02 -19.90
C GLU A 341 -10.42 6.99 -21.08
N PRO A 342 -11.44 7.85 -21.15
CA PRO A 342 -11.57 8.86 -22.20
C PRO A 342 -10.34 9.77 -22.26
N GLU A 343 -9.96 10.13 -23.50
CA GLU A 343 -8.88 11.08 -23.73
C GLU A 343 -9.21 12.45 -23.10
N GLY A 344 -8.22 13.05 -22.44
CA GLY A 344 -8.38 14.34 -21.76
C GLY A 344 -9.07 14.26 -20.40
N LEU A 345 -9.31 13.07 -19.84
CA LEU A 345 -9.82 12.93 -18.49
C LEU A 345 -8.93 13.65 -17.48
N ALA A 346 -9.47 14.67 -16.83
CA ALA A 346 -8.79 15.45 -15.80
C ALA A 346 -9.37 15.15 -14.42
N THR A 347 -8.50 14.78 -13.48
CA THR A 347 -8.89 14.43 -12.10
C THR A 347 -7.94 15.06 -11.09
N PHE A 348 -8.32 15.07 -9.83
CA PHE A 348 -7.40 15.33 -8.72
C PHE A 348 -7.77 14.45 -7.52
N ARG A 349 -6.81 14.31 -6.59
CA ARG A 349 -6.89 13.31 -5.53
C ARG A 349 -6.65 13.92 -4.17
N ILE A 350 -7.50 13.55 -3.21
CA ILE A 350 -7.38 13.92 -1.80
C ILE A 350 -6.98 12.66 -1.02
N GLY A 351 -5.76 12.65 -0.49
CA GLY A 351 -5.28 11.58 0.40
C GLY A 351 -5.72 11.84 1.84
N LEU A 352 -6.37 10.86 2.44
CA LEU A 352 -6.97 10.97 3.77
C LEU A 352 -6.20 10.13 4.82
N PHE A 353 -4.89 10.01 4.62
CA PHE A 353 -3.98 9.31 5.53
C PHE A 353 -3.49 10.24 6.63
N GLY A 354 -3.19 9.68 7.80
CA GLY A 354 -2.48 10.34 8.86
C GLY A 354 -3.30 10.57 10.13
N LEU A 355 -2.66 10.36 11.29
CA LEU A 355 -3.25 10.54 12.62
C LEU A 355 -3.80 11.95 12.83
N ASP A 356 -3.20 12.97 12.19
CA ASP A 356 -3.65 14.36 12.24
C ASP A 356 -5.08 14.58 11.74
N LYS A 357 -5.55 13.75 10.81
CA LYS A 357 -6.90 13.81 10.25
C LYS A 357 -7.88 12.94 11.02
N TRP A 358 -7.42 11.77 11.47
CA TRP A 358 -8.26 10.84 12.21
C TRP A 358 -8.50 11.29 13.65
N ALA A 359 -7.59 12.06 14.26
CA ALA A 359 -7.76 12.64 15.59
C ALA A 359 -8.97 13.57 15.67
N ASP A 360 -9.21 14.39 14.62
CA ASP A 360 -10.34 15.31 14.54
C ASP A 360 -10.84 15.36 13.09
N VAL A 361 -11.80 14.49 12.79
CA VAL A 361 -12.39 14.33 11.45
C VAL A 361 -13.10 15.61 11.00
N ASP A 362 -13.87 16.24 11.89
CA ASP A 362 -14.63 17.44 11.54
C ASP A 362 -13.72 18.62 11.22
N ALA A 363 -12.67 18.83 12.01
CA ALA A 363 -11.66 19.85 11.72
C ALA A 363 -10.91 19.55 10.41
N ALA A 364 -10.65 18.29 10.08
CA ALA A 364 -10.01 17.92 8.82
C ALA A 364 -10.90 18.22 7.61
N VAL A 365 -12.20 17.91 7.70
CA VAL A 365 -13.20 18.23 6.67
C VAL A 365 -13.37 19.73 6.51
N GLN A 366 -13.44 20.49 7.64
CA GLN A 366 -13.57 21.94 7.62
C GLN A 366 -12.37 22.61 6.93
N ARG A 367 -11.14 22.18 7.22
CA ARG A 367 -9.95 22.69 6.52
C ARG A 367 -10.03 22.51 5.01
N LEU A 368 -10.61 21.39 4.55
CA LEU A 368 -10.78 21.13 3.13
C LEU A 368 -11.90 22.00 2.53
N ALA A 369 -13.02 22.20 3.27
CA ALA A 369 -14.11 23.09 2.87
C ALA A 369 -13.60 24.54 2.72
N ASP A 370 -12.86 25.05 3.72
CA ASP A 370 -12.27 26.40 3.68
C ASP A 370 -11.32 26.61 2.50
N ALA A 371 -10.61 25.56 2.09
CA ALA A 371 -9.75 25.60 0.91
C ALA A 371 -10.55 25.60 -0.39
N LEU A 372 -11.64 24.81 -0.46
CA LEU A 372 -12.56 24.80 -1.60
C LEU A 372 -13.21 26.18 -1.81
N ASP A 373 -13.65 26.85 -0.71
CA ASP A 373 -14.21 28.20 -0.78
C ASP A 373 -13.26 29.25 -1.38
N LYS A 374 -11.96 29.06 -1.21
CA LYS A 374 -10.94 29.95 -1.77
C LYS A 374 -10.62 29.68 -3.23
N ILE A 375 -10.85 28.47 -3.70
CA ILE A 375 -10.44 28.06 -5.05
C ILE A 375 -11.63 28.04 -6.04
N GLU A 376 -12.87 28.06 -5.58
CA GLU A 376 -14.09 28.16 -6.41
C GLU A 376 -14.47 29.61 -6.69
#